data_6429d6a04c6e1c4014de5cd972c694b2
#
_entry.id   6429d6a04c6e1c4014de5cd972c694b2
#
_cell.length_a   1.000
_cell.length_b   1.000
_cell.length_c   1.000
_cell.angle_alpha   90.00
_cell.angle_beta   90.00
_cell.angle_gamma   90.00
#
_symmetry.space_group_name_H-M   'P 1'
#
loop_
_entity.id
_entity.type
_entity.pdbx_description
1 polymer ?
#
loop_
_entity_poly.entity_id
_entity_poly.type
_entity_poly.pdbx_seq_one_letter_code
_entity_poly.pdbx_strand_id
1 'polypeptide(L)'
;LKDDDGEEFFMLNLNRYEYAENEAQQGVPVAYQNYGQAVIQMILKNAGHPIYSGEIPDYLLDGDIKDGSWHEIILVRYRSRRDFISMVTSDEYLKIARHRTGGIEYAEVIPTSASINLVTPRFVILVLLAFLAWAIDRMIRRAL
;
A
#
# COMPACT_ATOMS: atom_id res chain seq x y z
N LEU A 1 -8.05 -21.12 -3.39
CA LEU A 1 -7.18 -20.77 -2.27
C LEU A 1 -6.99 -21.92 -1.25
N LYS A 2 -6.84 -23.14 -1.78
CA LYS A 2 -6.56 -24.30 -0.91
C LYS A 2 -5.20 -24.21 -0.23
N ASP A 3 -4.29 -23.37 -0.76
CA ASP A 3 -2.89 -23.21 -0.33
C ASP A 3 -2.62 -21.83 0.31
N ASP A 4 -3.66 -21.17 0.86
CA ASP A 4 -3.46 -19.95 1.63
C ASP A 4 -2.96 -20.31 3.03
N ASP A 5 -1.71 -19.98 3.30
CA ASP A 5 -1.03 -20.21 4.57
C ASP A 5 -1.50 -19.26 5.69
N GLY A 6 -2.35 -18.28 5.36
CA GLY A 6 -2.81 -17.24 6.29
C GLY A 6 -1.74 -16.20 6.63
N GLU A 7 -0.58 -16.28 6.00
CA GLU A 7 0.52 -15.34 6.24
C GLU A 7 0.31 -14.01 5.52
N GLU A 8 0.87 -12.97 6.11
CA GLU A 8 0.87 -11.65 5.50
C GLU A 8 1.72 -11.62 4.23
N PHE A 9 1.31 -10.79 3.29
CA PHE A 9 2.10 -10.52 2.09
C PHE A 9 1.99 -9.04 1.71
N PHE A 10 2.84 -8.63 0.79
CA PHE A 10 2.92 -7.25 0.33
C PHE A 10 2.66 -7.20 -1.16
N MET A 11 1.94 -6.19 -1.59
CA MET A 11 1.70 -5.94 -3.00
C MET A 11 2.47 -4.69 -3.39
N LEU A 12 3.50 -4.89 -4.20
CA LEU A 12 4.21 -3.79 -4.86
C LEU A 12 3.43 -3.42 -6.11
N ASN A 13 3.08 -2.16 -6.23
CA ASN A 13 2.45 -1.60 -7.42
C ASN A 13 3.40 -0.57 -8.02
N LEU A 14 3.68 -0.72 -9.30
CA LEU A 14 4.36 0.27 -10.13
C LEU A 14 3.32 0.79 -11.11
N ASN A 15 3.02 2.07 -11.06
CA ASN A 15 1.97 2.69 -11.84
C ASN A 15 2.54 3.66 -12.87
N ARG A 16 2.09 3.53 -14.11
CA ARG A 16 2.19 4.55 -15.15
C ARG A 16 0.79 5.09 -15.41
N TYR A 17 0.63 6.38 -15.21
CA TYR A 17 -0.66 7.04 -15.27
C TYR A 17 -1.08 7.39 -16.69
N GLU A 18 -2.40 7.35 -16.91
CA GLU A 18 -3.08 7.93 -18.05
C GLU A 18 -3.84 9.16 -17.58
N TYR A 19 -3.68 10.27 -18.31
CA TYR A 19 -4.32 11.53 -17.98
C TYR A 19 -5.42 11.84 -19.01
N ALA A 20 -6.54 12.36 -18.52
CA ALA A 20 -7.60 12.84 -19.42
C ALA A 20 -7.10 14.04 -20.25
N GLU A 21 -7.69 14.26 -21.45
CA GLU A 21 -7.26 15.32 -22.39
C GLU A 21 -7.20 16.73 -21.79
N ASN A 22 -8.04 17.00 -20.79
CA ASN A 22 -8.14 18.29 -20.11
C ASN A 22 -7.45 18.31 -18.72
N GLU A 23 -6.71 17.27 -18.41
CA GLU A 23 -6.01 17.10 -17.12
C GLU A 23 -4.54 17.47 -17.25
N ALA A 24 -3.98 18.10 -16.22
CA ALA A 24 -2.54 18.34 -16.18
C ALA A 24 -1.80 17.00 -16.14
N GLN A 25 -0.84 16.83 -17.03
CA GLN A 25 -0.02 15.60 -17.09
C GLN A 25 1.05 15.59 -15.98
N GLN A 26 0.60 15.82 -14.74
CA GLN A 26 1.47 15.90 -13.57
C GLN A 26 0.71 15.48 -12.31
N GLY A 27 1.39 14.73 -11.45
CA GLY A 27 0.79 14.20 -10.23
C GLY A 27 -0.13 13.00 -10.48
N VAL A 28 -1.01 12.71 -9.55
CA VAL A 28 -1.93 11.57 -9.61
C VAL A 28 -3.20 11.95 -10.38
N PRO A 29 -3.62 11.23 -11.44
CA PRO A 29 -4.86 11.52 -12.17
C PRO A 29 -6.10 11.47 -11.27
N VAL A 30 -7.10 12.32 -11.53
CA VAL A 30 -8.34 12.40 -10.75
C VAL A 30 -9.07 11.06 -10.66
N ALA A 31 -9.10 10.30 -11.77
CA ALA A 31 -9.70 8.97 -11.76
C ALA A 31 -9.01 8.05 -10.77
N TYR A 32 -7.67 8.04 -10.74
CA TYR A 32 -6.91 7.20 -9.81
C TYR A 32 -6.98 7.72 -8.37
N GLN A 33 -7.07 9.03 -8.14
CA GLN A 33 -7.33 9.58 -6.80
C GLN A 33 -8.66 9.07 -6.23
N ASN A 34 -9.73 9.07 -7.04
CA ASN A 34 -11.03 8.55 -6.63
C ASN A 34 -10.96 7.05 -6.28
N TYR A 35 -10.23 6.27 -7.07
CA TYR A 35 -9.95 4.87 -6.75
C TYR A 35 -9.20 4.74 -5.42
N GLY A 36 -8.11 5.48 -5.25
CA GLY A 36 -7.26 5.44 -4.06
C GLY A 36 -8.02 5.74 -2.77
N GLN A 37 -8.87 6.79 -2.78
CA GLN A 37 -9.70 7.14 -1.63
C GLN A 37 -10.68 6.04 -1.24
N ALA A 38 -11.30 5.39 -2.22
CA ALA A 38 -12.25 4.32 -1.98
C ALA A 38 -11.55 3.01 -1.55
N VAL A 39 -10.49 2.60 -2.27
CA VAL A 39 -9.82 1.32 -2.01
C VAL A 39 -9.10 1.30 -0.67
N ILE A 40 -8.57 2.45 -0.20
CA ILE A 40 -7.89 2.53 1.09
C ILE A 40 -8.80 2.12 2.25
N GLN A 41 -10.08 2.52 2.21
CA GLN A 41 -11.07 2.13 3.21
C GLN A 41 -11.32 0.63 3.20
N MET A 42 -11.35 0.03 2.03
CA MET A 42 -11.54 -1.42 1.87
C MET A 42 -10.31 -2.19 2.38
N ILE A 43 -9.11 -1.71 2.09
CA ILE A 43 -7.85 -2.28 2.58
C ILE A 43 -7.84 -2.29 4.11
N LEU A 44 -8.18 -1.16 4.73
CA LEU A 44 -8.22 -1.02 6.19
C LEU A 44 -9.27 -1.94 6.84
N LYS A 45 -10.48 -2.05 6.26
CA LYS A 45 -11.54 -2.99 6.72
C LYS A 45 -11.06 -4.45 6.70
N ASN A 46 -10.16 -4.81 5.78
CA ASN A 46 -9.58 -6.14 5.65
C ASN A 46 -8.24 -6.29 6.39
N ALA A 47 -7.97 -5.42 7.38
CA ALA A 47 -6.75 -5.40 8.18
C ALA A 47 -5.45 -5.30 7.34
N GLY A 48 -5.55 -4.72 6.14
CA GLY A 48 -4.43 -4.28 5.33
C GLY A 48 -4.11 -2.81 5.60
N HIS A 49 -2.97 -2.34 5.12
CA HIS A 49 -2.63 -0.92 5.12
C HIS A 49 -1.51 -0.62 4.13
N PRO A 50 -1.49 0.57 3.52
CA PRO A 50 -0.34 1.00 2.75
C PRO A 50 0.85 1.20 3.70
N ILE A 51 2.03 0.82 3.22
CA ILE A 51 3.30 0.98 3.94
C ILE A 51 4.09 2.15 3.36
N TYR A 52 4.05 2.26 2.03
CA TYR A 52 4.78 3.26 1.30
C TYR A 52 3.99 3.69 0.07
N SER A 53 4.04 4.96 -0.26
CA SER A 53 3.67 5.52 -1.56
C SER A 53 4.65 6.65 -1.87
N GLY A 54 5.15 6.68 -3.09
CA GLY A 54 6.10 7.70 -3.53
C GLY A 54 6.04 7.91 -5.03
N GLU A 55 6.12 9.16 -5.43
CA GLU A 55 6.30 9.55 -6.82
C GLU A 55 7.74 9.23 -7.27
N ILE A 56 7.89 8.91 -8.54
CA ILE A 56 9.18 8.68 -9.18
C ILE A 56 9.44 9.87 -10.10
N PRO A 57 10.17 10.91 -9.63
CA PRO A 57 10.35 12.12 -10.40
C PRO A 57 11.36 11.94 -11.54
N ASP A 58 12.34 11.08 -11.35
CA ASP A 58 13.42 10.83 -12.32
C ASP A 58 14.19 9.55 -11.98
N TYR A 59 14.97 9.05 -12.93
CA TYR A 59 15.85 7.89 -12.76
C TYR A 59 17.29 8.36 -12.58
N LEU A 60 17.94 7.88 -11.51
CA LEU A 60 19.35 8.18 -11.24
C LEU A 60 20.33 7.36 -12.09
N LEU A 61 19.86 6.22 -12.58
CA LEU A 61 20.66 5.29 -13.39
C LEU A 61 19.83 4.82 -14.58
N ASP A 62 20.41 4.94 -15.77
CA ASP A 62 19.87 4.32 -16.96
C ASP A 62 19.99 2.79 -16.83
N GLY A 63 18.85 2.12 -16.89
CA GLY A 63 18.75 0.66 -16.95
C GLY A 63 18.22 0.22 -18.31
N ASP A 64 18.18 -1.07 -18.53
CA ASP A 64 17.60 -1.70 -19.73
C ASP A 64 16.07 -1.59 -19.82
N ILE A 65 15.43 -0.80 -18.96
CA ILE A 65 13.99 -0.57 -18.98
C ILE A 65 13.68 0.39 -20.13
N LYS A 66 13.36 -0.19 -21.26
CA LYS A 66 13.28 0.52 -22.54
C LYS A 66 12.05 1.42 -22.72
N ASP A 67 10.98 1.25 -21.99
CA ASP A 67 9.73 1.94 -22.29
C ASP A 67 8.99 2.40 -21.03
N GLY A 68 9.32 3.57 -20.62
CA GLY A 68 8.41 4.31 -19.79
C GLY A 68 8.79 4.40 -18.34
N SER A 69 8.92 5.59 -17.99
CA SER A 69 8.97 6.04 -16.62
C SER A 69 7.73 5.56 -15.86
N TRP A 70 7.94 4.90 -14.76
CA TRP A 70 6.91 4.74 -13.76
C TRP A 70 6.68 6.09 -13.09
N HIS A 71 5.44 6.42 -12.80
CA HIS A 71 5.09 7.66 -12.12
C HIS A 71 5.01 7.50 -10.60
N GLU A 72 4.60 6.31 -10.14
CA GLU A 72 4.40 6.05 -8.72
C GLU A 72 4.76 4.61 -8.35
N ILE A 73 5.27 4.45 -7.13
CA ILE A 73 5.45 3.18 -6.45
C ILE A 73 4.57 3.15 -5.20
N ILE A 74 3.78 2.09 -5.03
CA ILE A 74 2.97 1.87 -3.83
C ILE A 74 3.25 0.48 -3.28
N LEU A 75 3.51 0.38 -1.99
CA LEU A 75 3.64 -0.87 -1.27
C LEU A 75 2.50 -1.00 -0.26
N VAL A 76 1.66 -2.01 -0.44
CA VAL A 76 0.52 -2.29 0.45
C VAL A 76 0.72 -3.63 1.13
N ARG A 77 0.58 -3.63 2.44
CA ARG A 77 0.55 -4.85 3.24
C ARG A 77 -0.88 -5.39 3.31
N TYR A 78 -1.05 -6.69 3.09
CA TYR A 78 -2.29 -7.43 3.31
C TYR A 78 -2.10 -8.50 4.38
N ARG A 79 -3.12 -8.74 5.18
CA ARG A 79 -3.09 -9.74 6.26
C ARG A 79 -2.94 -11.16 5.74
N SER A 80 -3.64 -11.48 4.64
CA SER A 80 -3.57 -12.78 3.97
C SER A 80 -3.99 -12.67 2.49
N ARG A 81 -3.61 -13.67 1.69
CA ARG A 81 -4.07 -13.77 0.30
C ARG A 81 -5.60 -13.93 0.21
N ARG A 82 -6.19 -14.62 1.18
CA ARG A 82 -7.64 -14.81 1.27
C ARG A 82 -8.36 -13.47 1.45
N ASP A 83 -7.90 -12.63 2.36
CA ASP A 83 -8.51 -11.32 2.60
C ASP A 83 -8.42 -10.42 1.38
N PHE A 84 -7.26 -10.43 0.70
CA PHE A 84 -7.06 -9.71 -0.54
C PHE A 84 -8.04 -10.16 -1.63
N ILE A 85 -8.12 -11.48 -1.89
CA ILE A 85 -9.02 -12.02 -2.92
C ILE A 85 -10.48 -11.73 -2.56
N SER A 86 -10.88 -11.91 -1.30
CA SER A 86 -12.23 -11.58 -0.84
C SER A 86 -12.58 -10.10 -1.09
N MET A 87 -11.62 -9.21 -0.86
CA MET A 87 -11.79 -7.78 -1.12
C MET A 87 -11.93 -7.49 -2.62
N VAL A 88 -11.00 -7.96 -3.46
CA VAL A 88 -11.00 -7.60 -4.90
C VAL A 88 -12.09 -8.29 -5.71
N THR A 89 -12.71 -9.34 -5.18
CA THR A 89 -13.86 -10.00 -5.80
C THR A 89 -15.21 -9.51 -5.26
N SER A 90 -15.21 -8.56 -4.32
CA SER A 90 -16.43 -7.99 -3.78
C SER A 90 -17.13 -7.06 -4.76
N ASP A 91 -18.46 -6.99 -4.71
CA ASP A 91 -19.25 -6.06 -5.52
C ASP A 91 -18.86 -4.59 -5.25
N GLU A 92 -18.43 -4.29 -4.03
CA GLU A 92 -17.95 -2.96 -3.63
C GLU A 92 -16.67 -2.60 -4.41
N TYR A 93 -15.71 -3.52 -4.48
CA TYR A 93 -14.48 -3.31 -5.23
C TYR A 93 -14.74 -3.19 -6.74
N LEU A 94 -15.57 -4.04 -7.30
CA LEU A 94 -15.87 -4.03 -8.73
C LEU A 94 -16.48 -2.70 -9.20
N LYS A 95 -17.21 -2.01 -8.33
CA LYS A 95 -17.76 -0.67 -8.62
C LYS A 95 -16.68 0.40 -8.76
N ILE A 96 -15.59 0.31 -7.99
CA ILE A 96 -14.51 1.29 -8.01
C ILE A 96 -13.38 0.93 -8.98
N ALA A 97 -13.28 -0.33 -9.40
CA ALA A 97 -12.21 -0.82 -10.28
C ALA A 97 -12.10 -0.04 -11.60
N ARG A 98 -13.22 0.45 -12.13
CA ARG A 98 -13.25 1.32 -13.33
C ARG A 98 -12.46 2.62 -13.18
N HIS A 99 -12.39 3.18 -11.96
CA HIS A 99 -11.61 4.39 -11.69
C HIS A 99 -10.12 4.11 -11.73
N ARG A 100 -9.71 2.90 -11.33
CA ARG A 100 -8.34 2.45 -11.48
C ARG A 100 -7.95 2.35 -12.95
N THR A 101 -8.79 1.70 -13.75
CA THR A 101 -8.55 1.50 -15.20
C THR A 101 -8.56 2.82 -15.98
N GLY A 102 -9.36 3.79 -15.57
CA GLY A 102 -9.43 5.10 -16.22
C GLY A 102 -8.30 6.08 -15.87
N GLY A 103 -7.43 5.73 -14.92
CA GLY A 103 -6.31 6.59 -14.52
C GLY A 103 -4.94 5.89 -14.64
N ILE A 104 -4.90 4.67 -15.17
CA ILE A 104 -3.67 3.88 -15.33
C ILE A 104 -3.55 3.43 -16.79
N GLU A 105 -2.48 3.84 -17.43
CA GLU A 105 -2.07 3.35 -18.73
C GLU A 105 -1.50 1.93 -18.62
N TYR A 106 -0.58 1.75 -17.65
CA TYR A 106 0.07 0.48 -17.40
C TYR A 106 0.41 0.33 -15.91
N ALA A 107 0.30 -0.87 -15.37
CA ALA A 107 0.70 -1.15 -14.00
C ALA A 107 1.29 -2.55 -13.87
N GLU A 108 2.34 -2.66 -13.07
CA GLU A 108 2.81 -3.93 -12.55
C GLU A 108 2.37 -4.10 -11.10
N VAL A 109 1.80 -5.26 -10.80
CA VAL A 109 1.30 -5.60 -9.48
C VAL A 109 1.98 -6.90 -9.03
N ILE A 110 2.98 -6.76 -8.17
CA ILE A 110 3.91 -7.84 -7.82
C ILE A 110 3.68 -8.25 -6.37
N PRO A 111 3.14 -9.47 -6.11
CA PRO A 111 3.07 -9.98 -4.76
C PRO A 111 4.46 -10.34 -4.25
N THR A 112 4.79 -9.90 -3.05
CA THR A 112 6.08 -10.13 -2.41
C THR A 112 5.89 -10.65 -0.98
N SER A 113 6.86 -11.42 -0.50
CA SER A 113 6.97 -11.81 0.91
C SER A 113 8.18 -11.12 1.50
N ALA A 114 8.02 -10.46 2.65
CA ALA A 114 9.10 -9.73 3.28
C ALA A 114 10.08 -10.69 3.94
N SER A 115 11.36 -10.56 3.59
CA SER A 115 12.46 -11.20 4.35
C SER A 115 12.76 -10.45 5.64
N ILE A 116 12.59 -9.13 5.63
CA ILE A 116 12.74 -8.25 6.80
C ILE A 116 11.56 -7.26 6.79
N ASN A 117 10.80 -7.23 7.85
CA ASN A 117 9.69 -6.30 7.99
C ASN A 117 9.74 -5.61 9.37
N LEU A 118 10.22 -4.36 9.38
CA LEU A 118 10.31 -3.54 10.58
C LEU A 118 9.05 -2.70 10.86
N VAL A 119 8.12 -2.65 9.89
CA VAL A 119 6.90 -1.84 9.97
C VAL A 119 5.67 -2.72 10.18
N THR A 120 5.74 -3.64 11.13
CA THR A 120 4.56 -4.42 11.52
C THR A 120 3.79 -3.71 12.64
N PRO A 121 2.45 -3.81 12.67
CA PRO A 121 1.66 -3.36 13.83
C PRO A 121 2.16 -3.97 15.15
N ARG A 122 2.63 -5.21 15.12
CA ARG A 122 3.20 -5.90 16.29
C ARG A 122 4.44 -5.17 16.82
N PHE A 123 5.34 -4.75 15.94
CA PHE A 123 6.54 -4.00 16.34
C PHE A 123 6.19 -2.64 16.94
N VAL A 124 5.25 -1.90 16.32
CA VAL A 124 4.78 -0.62 16.83
C VAL A 124 4.16 -0.78 18.22
N ILE A 125 3.30 -1.79 18.40
CA ILE A 125 2.69 -2.09 19.72
C ILE A 125 3.76 -2.42 20.75
N LEU A 126 4.77 -3.22 20.41
CA LEU A 126 5.86 -3.58 21.31
C LEU A 126 6.64 -2.35 21.75
N VAL A 127 6.96 -1.44 20.85
CA VAL A 127 7.64 -0.18 21.16
C VAL A 127 6.79 0.70 22.07
N LEU A 128 5.48 0.82 21.81
CA LEU A 128 4.55 1.60 22.65
C LEU A 128 4.44 0.99 24.06
N LEU A 129 4.34 -0.32 24.18
CA LEU A 129 4.30 -1.01 25.48
C LEU A 129 5.62 -0.82 26.25
N ALA A 130 6.75 -0.92 25.58
CA ALA A 130 8.07 -0.67 26.20
C ALA A 130 8.19 0.77 26.69
N PHE A 131 7.74 1.75 25.90
CA PHE A 131 7.72 3.15 26.31
C PHE A 131 6.78 3.41 27.50
N LEU A 132 5.60 2.81 27.50
CA LEU A 132 4.64 2.90 28.59
C LEU A 132 5.22 2.31 29.88
N ALA A 133 5.83 1.13 29.82
CA ALA A 133 6.49 0.49 30.97
C ALA A 133 7.62 1.37 31.54
N TRP A 134 8.44 1.94 30.65
CA TRP A 134 9.50 2.87 31.05
C TRP A 134 8.92 4.14 31.72
N ALA A 135 7.85 4.71 31.18
CA ALA A 135 7.22 5.89 31.75
C ALA A 135 6.65 5.63 33.15
N ILE A 136 5.98 4.49 33.34
CA ILE A 136 5.46 4.05 34.64
C ILE A 136 6.58 3.86 35.66
N ASP A 137 7.66 3.13 35.29
CA ASP A 137 8.81 2.94 36.15
C ASP A 137 9.42 4.28 36.59
N ARG A 138 9.56 5.22 35.64
CA ARG A 138 10.09 6.55 35.94
C ARG A 138 9.18 7.36 36.88
N MET A 139 7.85 7.24 36.75
CA MET A 139 6.90 7.89 37.66
C MET A 139 7.00 7.33 39.08
N ILE A 140 7.06 6.00 39.20
CA ILE A 140 7.19 5.31 40.52
C ILE A 140 8.47 5.75 41.23
N ARG A 141 9.61 5.75 40.52
CA ARG A 141 10.93 6.16 41.07
C ARG A 141 10.98 7.65 41.48
N ARG A 142 10.10 8.48 40.97
CA ARG A 142 10.02 9.90 41.36
C ARG A 142 9.07 10.15 42.52
N ALA A 143 8.17 9.20 42.82
CA ALA A 143 7.20 9.27 43.89
C ALA A 143 7.71 8.63 45.20
N LEU A 144 8.75 7.81 45.11
CA LEU A 144 9.51 7.24 46.25
C LEU A 144 10.69 8.12 46.60
#